data_db558764830c2f0751b2d92e3fb2bf2f
#
_entry.id   db558764830c2f0751b2d92e3fb2bf2f
#
_cell.length_a   1.000
_cell.length_b   1.000
_cell.length_c   1.000
_cell.angle_alpha   90.00
_cell.angle_beta   90.00
_cell.angle_gamma   90.00
#
_symmetry.space_group_name_H-M   'P 1'
#
loop_
_entity.id
_entity.type
_entity.pdbx_description
1 polymer ?
#
loop_
_entity_poly.entity_id
_entity_poly.type
_entity_poly.pdbx_seq_one_letter_code
_entity_poly.pdbx_strand_id
1 'polypeptide(L)'
;MSKLTRTHFETLDKNDSLAPMRDEFDLQDGLIYLDGNSLGVLPKATLARVSEVIQEQWGVDLIRSWNCNQWMQKPTELGDKIGQLVGAEAGQMLVCDTTSI
;
A
#
# COMPACT_ATOMS: atom_id res chain seq x y z
N MET A 1 -29.19 27.06 -2.99
CA MET A 1 -28.10 26.27 -2.42
C MET A 1 -28.71 25.17 -1.55
N SER A 2 -28.55 23.92 -1.89
CA SER A 2 -29.02 22.78 -1.09
C SER A 2 -28.27 22.80 0.25
N LYS A 3 -29.01 22.77 1.35
CA LYS A 3 -28.44 22.78 2.70
C LYS A 3 -27.82 21.43 2.96
N LEU A 4 -26.50 21.35 3.13
CA LEU A 4 -25.81 20.12 3.48
C LEU A 4 -26.30 19.67 4.87
N THR A 5 -26.87 18.46 4.93
CA THR A 5 -27.42 17.87 6.17
C THR A 5 -26.65 16.56 6.47
N ARG A 6 -26.70 16.13 7.73
CA ARG A 6 -26.14 14.84 8.14
C ARG A 6 -26.68 13.68 7.31
N THR A 7 -28.00 13.66 7.09
CA THR A 7 -28.66 12.61 6.26
C THR A 7 -28.11 12.57 4.83
N HIS A 8 -27.74 13.72 4.27
CA HIS A 8 -27.11 13.76 2.95
C HIS A 8 -25.78 13.00 2.95
N PHE A 9 -24.91 13.24 3.93
CA PHE A 9 -23.62 12.55 4.05
C PHE A 9 -23.78 11.06 4.38
N GLU A 10 -24.69 10.69 5.27
CA GLU A 10 -25.00 9.28 5.55
C GLU A 10 -25.49 8.52 4.30
N THR A 11 -26.15 9.23 3.38
CA THR A 11 -26.56 8.65 2.10
C THR A 11 -25.36 8.45 1.15
N LEU A 12 -24.42 9.40 1.12
CA LEU A 12 -23.19 9.26 0.36
C LEU A 12 -22.35 8.07 0.88
N ASP A 13 -22.18 7.95 2.20
CA ASP A 13 -21.46 6.84 2.81
C ASP A 13 -22.06 5.47 2.44
N LYS A 14 -23.39 5.34 2.45
CA LYS A 14 -24.08 4.11 2.06
C LYS A 14 -23.90 3.74 0.59
N ASN A 15 -23.68 4.73 -0.25
CA ASN A 15 -23.52 4.55 -1.70
C ASN A 15 -22.05 4.56 -2.14
N ASP A 16 -21.10 4.62 -1.18
CA ASP A 16 -19.67 4.61 -1.50
C ASP A 16 -19.23 3.23 -1.97
N SER A 17 -18.87 3.14 -3.24
CA SER A 17 -18.35 1.91 -3.86
C SER A 17 -16.98 1.49 -3.33
N LEU A 18 -16.26 2.39 -2.67
CA LEU A 18 -14.95 2.12 -2.06
C LEU A 18 -15.05 1.71 -0.59
N ALA A 19 -16.24 1.79 0.03
CA ALA A 19 -16.43 1.41 1.42
C ALA A 19 -15.82 0.03 1.79
N PRO A 20 -15.97 -1.03 0.96
CA PRO A 20 -15.36 -2.33 1.24
C PRO A 20 -13.82 -2.32 1.26
N MET A 21 -13.17 -1.35 0.61
CA MET A 21 -11.71 -1.22 0.61
C MET A 21 -11.14 -0.94 2.01
N ARG A 22 -11.95 -0.38 2.92
CA ARG A 22 -11.57 -0.19 4.31
C ARG A 22 -11.21 -1.51 5.00
N ASP A 23 -11.86 -2.59 4.62
CA ASP A 23 -11.64 -3.92 5.22
C ASP A 23 -10.28 -4.54 4.86
N GLU A 24 -9.60 -4.01 3.86
CA GLU A 24 -8.23 -4.39 3.50
C GLU A 24 -7.18 -3.85 4.47
N PHE A 25 -7.57 -2.92 5.36
CA PHE A 25 -6.66 -2.26 6.29
C PHE A 25 -6.97 -2.64 7.75
N ASP A 26 -5.94 -2.63 8.58
CA ASP A 26 -6.04 -2.83 10.03
C ASP A 26 -6.34 -1.50 10.72
N LEU A 27 -7.63 -1.16 10.77
CA LEU A 27 -8.14 0.05 11.40
C LEU A 27 -9.04 -0.31 12.58
N GLN A 28 -8.84 0.39 13.69
CA GLN A 28 -9.72 0.27 14.85
C GLN A 28 -11.14 0.74 14.52
N ASP A 29 -12.11 0.07 15.11
CA ASP A 29 -13.52 0.46 14.97
C ASP A 29 -13.76 1.89 15.50
N GLY A 30 -14.51 2.66 14.73
CA GLY A 30 -14.85 4.03 15.08
C GLY A 30 -13.73 5.05 14.91
N LEU A 31 -12.52 4.63 14.51
CA LEU A 31 -11.43 5.53 14.20
C LEU A 31 -11.65 6.22 12.85
N ILE A 32 -11.59 7.55 12.87
CA ILE A 32 -11.50 8.38 11.66
C ILE A 32 -10.05 8.84 11.52
N TYR A 33 -9.30 8.18 10.65
CA TYR A 33 -7.87 8.48 10.41
C TYR A 33 -7.72 9.32 9.15
N LEU A 34 -7.26 10.56 9.30
CA LEU A 34 -7.12 11.54 8.21
C LEU A 34 -5.67 11.96 7.93
N ASP A 35 -4.70 11.30 8.56
CA ASP A 35 -3.28 11.64 8.43
C ASP A 35 -2.47 10.59 7.64
N GLY A 36 -3.11 9.95 6.68
CA GLY A 36 -2.50 8.93 5.83
C GLY A 36 -1.34 9.44 4.96
N ASN A 37 -1.20 10.76 4.82
CA ASN A 37 -0.08 11.40 4.13
C ASN A 37 1.21 11.38 4.98
N SER A 38 1.10 11.40 6.31
CA SER A 38 2.26 11.29 7.22
C SER A 38 2.65 9.84 7.44
N LEU A 39 1.67 8.97 7.71
CA LEU A 39 1.85 7.54 7.85
C LEU A 39 0.62 6.80 7.32
N GLY A 40 0.80 5.98 6.31
CA GLY A 40 -0.27 5.14 5.77
C GLY A 40 -0.78 4.12 6.78
N VAL A 41 -2.06 3.78 6.68
CA VAL A 41 -2.66 2.71 7.49
C VAL A 41 -2.09 1.37 7.08
N LEU A 42 -1.92 0.45 8.04
CA LEU A 42 -1.37 -0.88 7.81
C LEU A 42 -2.32 -1.73 6.94
N PRO A 43 -1.92 -2.14 5.72
CA PRO A 43 -2.68 -3.13 4.97
C PRO A 43 -2.54 -4.51 5.63
N LYS A 44 -3.64 -5.24 5.77
CA LYS A 44 -3.63 -6.58 6.39
C LYS A 44 -2.67 -7.56 5.70
N ALA A 45 -2.57 -7.48 4.39
CA ALA A 45 -1.66 -8.34 3.60
C ALA A 45 -0.18 -8.08 3.90
N THR A 46 0.18 -6.91 4.43
CA THR A 46 1.59 -6.53 4.66
C THR A 46 2.25 -7.41 5.72
N LEU A 47 1.54 -7.73 6.82
CA LEU A 47 2.10 -8.55 7.89
C LEU A 47 2.53 -9.95 7.40
N ALA A 48 1.65 -10.62 6.65
CA ALA A 48 1.94 -11.93 6.07
C ALA A 48 3.12 -11.85 5.09
N ARG A 49 3.16 -10.83 4.25
CA ARG A 49 4.23 -10.64 3.27
C ARG A 49 5.58 -10.35 3.91
N VAL A 50 5.62 -9.48 4.92
CA VAL A 50 6.87 -9.18 5.66
C VAL A 50 7.36 -10.43 6.39
N SER A 51 6.46 -11.19 7.02
CA SER A 51 6.81 -12.44 7.70
C SER A 51 7.41 -13.46 6.71
N GLU A 52 6.81 -13.65 5.55
CA GLU A 52 7.33 -14.52 4.49
C GLU A 52 8.73 -14.09 4.05
N VAL A 53 8.95 -12.80 3.79
CA VAL A 53 10.27 -12.29 3.38
C VAL A 53 11.33 -12.56 4.44
N ILE A 54 11.00 -12.37 5.71
CA ILE A 54 11.95 -12.60 6.80
C ILE A 54 12.23 -14.10 6.99
N GLN A 55 11.19 -14.91 7.05
CA GLN A 55 11.33 -16.32 7.40
C GLN A 55 11.88 -17.16 6.24
N GLU A 56 11.37 -16.97 5.04
CA GLU A 56 11.71 -17.78 3.89
C GLU A 56 12.86 -17.18 3.07
N GLN A 57 12.66 -15.96 2.59
CA GLN A 57 13.62 -15.36 1.68
C GLN A 57 14.93 -15.00 2.37
N TRP A 58 14.88 -14.44 3.56
CA TRP A 58 16.09 -14.16 4.33
C TRP A 58 16.52 -15.37 5.15
N GLY A 59 15.63 -15.98 5.94
CA GLY A 59 15.99 -17.04 6.87
C GLY A 59 16.42 -18.37 6.20
N VAL A 60 15.76 -18.74 5.10
CA VAL A 60 16.03 -20.00 4.39
C VAL A 60 16.90 -19.77 3.15
N ASP A 61 16.53 -18.84 2.28
CA ASP A 61 17.22 -18.65 1.01
C ASP A 61 18.52 -17.86 1.14
N LEU A 62 18.66 -17.04 2.16
CA LEU A 62 19.88 -16.27 2.46
C LEU A 62 20.36 -15.47 1.23
N ILE A 63 21.65 -15.53 0.92
CA ILE A 63 22.25 -14.80 -0.22
C ILE A 63 21.65 -15.19 -1.57
N ARG A 64 21.07 -16.37 -1.71
CA ARG A 64 20.40 -16.79 -2.94
C ARG A 64 19.21 -15.95 -3.32
N SER A 65 18.58 -15.27 -2.34
CA SER A 65 17.40 -14.42 -2.54
C SER A 65 17.63 -13.27 -3.51
N TRP A 66 18.86 -12.83 -3.68
CA TRP A 66 19.20 -11.87 -4.73
C TRP A 66 18.79 -12.34 -6.13
N ASN A 67 18.88 -13.64 -6.38
CA ASN A 67 18.52 -14.25 -7.66
C ASN A 67 17.15 -14.95 -7.60
N CYS A 68 16.94 -15.92 -6.67
CA CYS A 68 15.73 -16.75 -6.68
C CYS A 68 14.46 -15.95 -6.28
N ASN A 69 14.58 -14.92 -5.44
CA ASN A 69 13.50 -14.03 -5.04
C ASN A 69 13.56 -12.66 -5.74
N GLN A 70 14.48 -12.51 -6.69
CA GLN A 70 14.62 -11.32 -7.55
C GLN A 70 14.82 -10.00 -6.77
N TRP A 71 15.54 -10.04 -5.65
CA TRP A 71 15.75 -8.84 -4.83
C TRP A 71 16.43 -7.70 -5.61
N MET A 72 17.31 -8.03 -6.56
CA MET A 72 17.94 -7.01 -7.43
C MET A 72 16.93 -6.26 -8.29
N GLN A 73 15.88 -6.93 -8.74
CA GLN A 73 14.86 -6.38 -9.65
C GLN A 73 13.69 -5.72 -8.92
N LYS A 74 13.45 -6.07 -7.64
CA LYS A 74 12.30 -5.58 -6.87
C LYS A 74 12.14 -4.05 -6.87
N PRO A 75 13.20 -3.25 -6.69
CA PRO A 75 13.06 -1.79 -6.73
C PRO A 75 12.49 -1.27 -8.05
N THR A 76 12.89 -1.84 -9.18
CA THR A 76 12.37 -1.46 -10.50
C THR A 76 10.95 -2.01 -10.72
N GLU A 77 10.71 -3.30 -10.41
CA GLU A 77 9.38 -3.90 -10.54
C GLU A 77 8.30 -3.16 -9.72
N LEU A 78 8.63 -2.77 -8.50
CA LEU A 78 7.73 -1.99 -7.65
C LEU A 78 7.59 -0.55 -8.18
N GLY A 79 8.67 0.02 -8.68
CA GLY A 79 8.67 1.30 -9.35
C GLY A 79 7.72 1.31 -10.54
N ASP A 80 7.78 0.30 -11.41
CA ASP A 80 6.90 0.16 -12.58
C ASP A 80 5.42 0.04 -12.19
N LYS A 81 5.10 -0.67 -11.09
CA LYS A 81 3.73 -0.71 -10.56
C LYS A 81 3.22 0.65 -10.12
N ILE A 82 4.05 1.41 -9.41
CA ILE A 82 3.73 2.78 -8.98
C ILE A 82 3.64 3.70 -10.21
N GLY A 83 4.52 3.50 -11.17
CA GLY A 83 4.55 4.25 -12.43
C GLY A 83 3.22 4.26 -13.16
N GLN A 84 2.49 3.14 -13.18
CA GLN A 84 1.16 3.05 -13.77
C GLN A 84 0.13 4.02 -13.16
N LEU A 85 0.29 4.35 -11.87
CA LEU A 85 -0.62 5.27 -11.17
C LEU A 85 -0.33 6.75 -11.48
N VAL A 86 0.90 7.07 -11.87
CA VAL A 86 1.35 8.45 -12.12
C VAL A 86 1.65 8.72 -13.58
N GLY A 87 1.40 7.75 -14.48
CA GLY A 87 1.59 7.90 -15.91
C GLY A 87 3.05 7.82 -16.36
N ALA A 88 3.92 7.17 -15.57
CA ALA A 88 5.30 6.88 -15.98
C ALA A 88 5.37 5.58 -16.80
N GLU A 89 6.32 5.51 -17.71
CA GLU A 89 6.60 4.30 -18.47
C GLU A 89 7.51 3.35 -17.69
N ALA A 90 7.59 2.09 -18.14
CA ALA A 90 8.42 1.08 -17.52
C ALA A 90 9.91 1.53 -17.46
N GLY A 91 10.55 1.32 -16.33
CA GLY A 91 11.94 1.70 -16.08
C GLY A 91 12.15 3.18 -15.69
N GLN A 92 11.10 4.00 -15.65
CA GLN A 92 11.21 5.40 -15.24
C GLN A 92 11.07 5.63 -13.73
N MET A 93 10.62 4.62 -13.00
CA MET A 93 10.41 4.69 -11.55
C MET A 93 11.30 3.68 -10.82
N LEU A 94 11.85 4.11 -9.71
CA LEU A 94 12.65 3.27 -8.82
C LEU A 94 12.18 3.46 -7.38
N VAL A 95 12.01 2.36 -6.66
CA VAL A 95 11.77 2.41 -5.21
C VAL A 95 13.11 2.35 -4.50
N CYS A 96 13.37 3.32 -3.64
CA CYS A 96 14.56 3.38 -2.79
C CYS A 96 14.15 3.63 -1.33
N ASP A 97 15.11 3.52 -0.42
CA ASP A 97 14.86 3.55 1.03
C ASP A 97 14.61 4.96 1.58
N THR A 98 15.13 6.00 0.94
CA THR A 98 14.98 7.38 1.39
C THR A 98 15.16 8.39 0.25
N THR A 99 14.60 9.58 0.45
CA THR A 99 14.79 10.74 -0.44
C THR A 99 16.18 11.40 -0.30
N SER A 100 16.99 10.93 0.63
CA SER A 100 18.33 11.47 0.89
C SER A 100 19.46 10.75 0.15
N ILE A 101 19.12 9.80 -0.73
CA ILE A 101 20.07 9.10 -1.59
C ILE A 101 20.36 9.91 -2.85
#